data_68448248f9b447e76463ccb6049ad3c3
#
_entry.id   68448248f9b447e76463ccb6049ad3c3
#
_cell.length_a   1.000
_cell.length_b   1.000
_cell.length_c   1.000
_cell.angle_alpha   90.00
_cell.angle_beta   90.00
_cell.angle_gamma   90.00
#
_symmetry.space_group_name_H-M   'P 1'
#
loop_
_entity.id
_entity.type
_entity.pdbx_description
1 polymer ?
#
loop_
_entity_poly.entity_id
_entity_poly.type
_entity_poly.pdbx_seq_one_letter_code
_entity_poly.pdbx_strand_id
1 'polypeptide(L)'
;MLYSRRKRGDADWNEEEINSCLENSKPGSPELAIMSFKNSFHGRGFGSLSTTRSKAVHKLDIPSFNWPQAPFPALKYPLEEHVEENAAEEKRCLEEVERIMTTWHCPVAGLIVEPIQSEGGDNHASPAFFQGLRDITKKHGSVLIADEVQTGFGATGSFWGHDHWNLTSPPDMVTFSKKAQTAGYFFGNEMLIPDKAYRQFNTWIGDPARVIMCKAVIQEILDKKLVEQTARVGTHLYAELARLAAKYPEHIQNLRGKDQGTFIAFDTKDPAGLVRSMRHIGVNIGTCGKNTVRLRPMLIFQEEHIPILINAFDKVIGAL
;
A
#
# COMPACT_ATOMS: atom_id res chain seq x y z
N MET A 1 -11.24 12.24 -15.02
CA MET A 1 -12.45 12.04 -15.84
C MET A 1 -13.72 12.08 -15.00
N LEU A 2 -13.93 11.16 -14.07
CA LEU A 2 -15.15 11.06 -13.23
C LEU A 2 -15.53 12.39 -12.55
N TYR A 3 -14.58 13.07 -11.89
CA TYR A 3 -14.84 14.34 -11.23
C TYR A 3 -15.44 15.39 -12.17
N SER A 4 -14.83 15.59 -13.34
CA SER A 4 -15.29 16.56 -14.34
C SER A 4 -16.64 16.18 -14.95
N ARG A 5 -16.86 14.87 -15.19
CA ARG A 5 -18.14 14.34 -15.66
C ARG A 5 -19.28 14.64 -14.68
N ARG A 6 -19.08 14.31 -13.39
CA ARG A 6 -20.07 14.63 -12.34
C ARG A 6 -20.39 16.13 -12.29
N LYS A 7 -19.37 16.99 -12.44
CA LYS A 7 -19.53 18.44 -12.41
C LYS A 7 -20.38 18.94 -13.59
N ARG A 8 -20.29 18.30 -14.77
CA ARG A 8 -21.11 18.63 -15.95
C ARG A 8 -22.50 17.99 -15.95
N GLY A 9 -22.80 17.10 -14.99
CA GLY A 9 -24.07 16.35 -15.01
C GLY A 9 -24.17 15.41 -16.21
N ASP A 10 -23.04 14.79 -16.62
CA ASP A 10 -22.91 13.89 -17.78
C ASP A 10 -23.16 14.54 -19.15
N ALA A 11 -23.25 15.86 -19.26
CA ALA A 11 -23.28 16.56 -20.54
C ALA A 11 -21.98 16.37 -21.33
N ASP A 12 -22.06 16.47 -22.67
CA ASP A 12 -20.88 16.48 -23.53
C ASP A 12 -20.05 17.77 -23.33
N TRP A 13 -18.80 17.74 -23.82
CA TRP A 13 -17.88 18.87 -23.75
C TRP A 13 -18.38 20.03 -24.65
N ASN A 14 -18.20 21.24 -24.16
CA ASN A 14 -18.37 22.43 -24.98
C ASN A 14 -17.09 22.79 -25.74
N GLU A 15 -17.17 23.72 -26.70
CA GLU A 15 -16.04 24.14 -27.52
C GLU A 15 -14.87 24.74 -26.70
N GLU A 16 -15.16 25.45 -25.63
CA GLU A 16 -14.14 26.02 -24.75
C GLU A 16 -13.33 24.91 -24.04
N GLU A 17 -14.02 23.88 -23.52
CA GLU A 17 -13.35 22.71 -22.92
C GLU A 17 -12.51 21.93 -23.94
N ILE A 18 -12.99 21.80 -25.18
CA ILE A 18 -12.28 21.12 -26.26
C ILE A 18 -11.01 21.88 -26.63
N ASN A 19 -11.12 23.19 -26.86
CA ASN A 19 -9.99 24.02 -27.27
C ASN A 19 -8.96 24.15 -26.16
N SER A 20 -9.40 24.45 -24.94
CA SER A 20 -8.49 24.65 -23.80
C SER A 20 -7.76 23.38 -23.38
N CYS A 21 -8.34 22.19 -23.55
CA CYS A 21 -7.60 20.94 -23.24
C CYS A 21 -6.40 20.71 -24.14
N LEU A 22 -6.44 21.16 -25.40
CA LEU A 22 -5.32 21.05 -26.34
C LEU A 22 -4.18 22.00 -25.99
N GLU A 23 -4.48 23.09 -25.28
CA GLU A 23 -3.52 24.06 -24.73
C GLU A 23 -3.08 23.74 -23.29
N ASN A 24 -3.43 22.57 -22.75
CA ASN A 24 -3.18 22.15 -21.35
C ASN A 24 -3.71 23.14 -20.30
N SER A 25 -4.80 23.83 -20.62
CA SER A 25 -5.38 24.89 -19.78
C SER A 25 -6.82 24.59 -19.34
N LYS A 26 -7.28 25.32 -18.32
CA LYS A 26 -8.67 25.26 -17.85
C LYS A 26 -9.61 25.92 -18.88
N PRO A 27 -10.85 25.47 -18.98
CA PRO A 27 -11.51 24.42 -18.17
C PRO A 27 -11.29 22.98 -18.67
N GLY A 28 -10.84 22.75 -19.90
CA GLY A 28 -10.70 21.43 -20.51
C GLY A 28 -9.65 20.54 -19.84
N SER A 29 -8.54 21.14 -19.35
CA SER A 29 -7.56 20.47 -18.48
C SER A 29 -7.72 20.97 -17.03
N PRO A 30 -8.64 20.37 -16.25
CA PRO A 30 -8.92 20.84 -14.90
C PRO A 30 -7.75 20.59 -13.96
N GLU A 31 -7.52 21.50 -13.03
CA GLU A 31 -6.60 21.30 -11.92
C GLU A 31 -7.24 20.41 -10.87
N LEU A 32 -6.72 19.20 -10.74
CA LEU A 32 -7.21 18.20 -9.79
C LEU A 32 -6.01 17.57 -9.07
N ALA A 33 -6.21 17.19 -7.81
CA ALA A 33 -5.18 16.52 -7.02
C ALA A 33 -5.55 15.09 -6.69
N ILE A 34 -4.52 14.25 -6.50
CA ILE A 34 -4.61 12.95 -5.84
C ILE A 34 -3.84 13.06 -4.53
N MET A 35 -4.54 12.86 -3.40
CA MET A 35 -3.92 12.84 -2.08
C MET A 35 -3.22 11.51 -1.86
N SER A 36 -2.04 11.56 -1.26
CA SER A 36 -1.30 10.39 -0.76
C SER A 36 -0.87 10.63 0.69
N PHE A 37 -0.14 9.69 1.27
CA PHE A 37 0.36 9.81 2.64
C PHE A 37 1.87 10.05 2.67
N LYS A 38 2.36 10.67 3.73
CA LYS A 38 3.80 10.71 4.03
C LYS A 38 4.32 9.27 4.08
N ASN A 39 5.52 9.06 3.57
CA ASN A 39 6.19 7.75 3.46
C ASN A 39 5.55 6.75 2.48
N SER A 40 4.49 7.08 1.75
CA SER A 40 3.85 6.19 0.78
C SER A 40 4.73 5.90 -0.45
N PHE A 41 4.46 4.78 -1.11
CA PHE A 41 5.08 4.43 -2.39
C PHE A 41 4.05 3.85 -3.37
N HIS A 42 3.76 4.59 -4.45
CA HIS A 42 2.73 4.24 -5.43
C HIS A 42 3.28 4.10 -6.85
N GLY A 43 4.58 4.02 -7.01
CA GLY A 43 5.22 3.81 -8.30
C GLY A 43 6.12 4.97 -8.75
N ARG A 44 6.61 4.88 -9.98
CA ARG A 44 7.63 5.79 -10.55
C ARG A 44 7.21 6.43 -11.88
N GLY A 45 6.02 6.12 -12.41
CA GLY A 45 5.44 6.85 -13.52
C GLY A 45 5.10 8.28 -13.10
N PHE A 46 4.98 9.21 -14.04
CA PHE A 46 4.90 10.65 -13.74
C PHE A 46 3.81 11.01 -12.70
N GLY A 47 2.58 10.49 -12.88
CA GLY A 47 1.49 10.70 -11.91
C GLY A 47 1.70 9.94 -10.61
N SER A 48 2.05 8.66 -10.67
CA SER A 48 2.27 7.84 -9.48
C SER A 48 3.50 8.28 -8.67
N LEU A 49 4.55 8.81 -9.33
CA LEU A 49 5.69 9.38 -8.64
C LEU A 49 5.30 10.63 -7.82
N SER A 50 4.30 11.39 -8.29
CA SER A 50 3.77 12.54 -7.56
C SER A 50 3.08 12.15 -6.26
N THR A 51 2.58 10.91 -6.14
CA THR A 51 2.01 10.33 -4.91
C THR A 51 3.02 9.51 -4.09
N THR A 52 4.21 9.21 -4.63
CA THR A 52 5.29 8.54 -3.91
C THR A 52 6.03 9.53 -3.01
N ARG A 53 6.19 9.18 -1.72
CA ARG A 53 6.73 10.04 -0.65
C ARG A 53 7.78 9.34 0.22
N SER A 54 8.18 8.12 -0.12
CA SER A 54 8.98 7.26 0.75
C SER A 54 10.46 7.63 0.83
N LYS A 55 11.10 7.99 -0.28
CA LYS A 55 12.55 8.30 -0.30
C LYS A 55 12.87 9.38 -1.34
N ALA A 56 13.78 10.31 -0.99
CA ALA A 56 14.21 11.39 -1.88
C ALA A 56 14.82 10.86 -3.19
N VAL A 57 15.61 9.78 -3.12
CA VAL A 57 16.26 9.16 -4.30
C VAL A 57 15.26 8.72 -5.38
N HIS A 58 13.98 8.55 -5.04
CA HIS A 58 12.95 8.20 -6.02
C HIS A 58 12.50 9.40 -6.87
N LYS A 59 12.72 10.63 -6.41
CA LYS A 59 12.06 11.85 -6.89
C LYS A 59 12.99 12.98 -7.30
N LEU A 60 14.22 12.98 -6.79
CA LEU A 60 15.18 14.06 -7.07
C LEU A 60 15.32 14.27 -8.58
N ASP A 61 15.36 15.53 -8.99
CA ASP A 61 15.53 15.99 -10.37
C ASP A 61 14.40 15.61 -11.34
N ILE A 62 13.26 15.10 -10.82
CA ILE A 62 12.10 14.70 -11.64
C ILE A 62 10.93 15.65 -11.35
N PRO A 63 10.34 16.30 -12.38
CA PRO A 63 9.14 17.10 -12.22
C PRO A 63 7.99 16.30 -11.61
N SER A 64 7.14 16.93 -10.82
CA SER A 64 5.98 16.29 -10.20
C SER A 64 4.83 17.26 -10.03
N PHE A 65 3.60 16.73 -9.97
CA PHE A 65 2.43 17.53 -9.65
C PHE A 65 2.48 17.98 -8.17
N ASN A 66 2.03 19.19 -7.91
CA ASN A 66 1.84 19.70 -6.55
C ASN A 66 0.56 19.13 -5.93
N TRP A 67 0.61 17.86 -5.57
CA TRP A 67 -0.50 17.14 -4.94
C TRP A 67 -0.29 17.02 -3.44
N PRO A 68 -1.38 17.02 -2.62
CA PRO A 68 -1.26 16.99 -1.18
C PRO A 68 -0.80 15.65 -0.63
N GLN A 69 -0.20 15.72 0.56
CA GLN A 69 0.13 14.54 1.37
C GLN A 69 -0.41 14.72 2.78
N ALA A 70 -1.07 13.70 3.30
CA ALA A 70 -1.53 13.61 4.69
C ALA A 70 -0.53 12.81 5.55
N PRO A 71 -0.52 12.97 6.88
CA PRO A 71 0.20 12.06 7.75
C PRO A 71 -0.45 10.67 7.75
N PHE A 72 0.35 9.61 7.78
CA PHE A 72 -0.09 8.26 8.08
C PHE A 72 0.15 7.99 9.56
N PRO A 73 -0.70 7.22 10.28
CA PRO A 73 -0.52 6.96 11.70
C PRO A 73 0.85 6.38 12.04
N ALA A 74 1.48 6.93 13.08
CA ALA A 74 2.71 6.41 13.65
C ALA A 74 2.37 5.62 14.92
N LEU A 75 1.93 4.37 14.74
CA LEU A 75 1.48 3.54 15.84
C LEU A 75 2.64 3.12 16.76
N LYS A 76 2.36 3.07 18.06
CA LYS A 76 3.23 2.51 19.10
C LYS A 76 2.96 1.02 19.26
N TYR A 77 3.99 0.27 19.60
CA TYR A 77 3.96 -1.19 19.78
C TYR A 77 4.50 -1.57 21.17
N PRO A 78 3.97 -2.63 21.81
CA PRO A 78 2.86 -3.48 21.35
C PRO A 78 1.52 -2.74 21.28
N LEU A 79 0.66 -3.08 20.32
CA LEU A 79 -0.60 -2.34 20.09
C LEU A 79 -1.53 -2.38 21.30
N GLU A 80 -1.56 -3.49 22.01
CA GLU A 80 -2.40 -3.72 23.19
C GLU A 80 -2.04 -2.85 24.39
N GLU A 81 -0.80 -2.36 24.47
CA GLU A 81 -0.33 -1.47 25.55
C GLU A 81 -0.55 0.02 25.23
N HIS A 82 -0.88 0.36 23.98
CA HIS A 82 -0.97 1.74 23.49
C HIS A 82 -2.31 2.05 22.80
N VAL A 83 -3.40 1.40 23.21
CA VAL A 83 -4.70 1.50 22.54
C VAL A 83 -5.21 2.94 22.42
N GLU A 84 -5.21 3.68 23.52
CA GLU A 84 -5.72 5.06 23.56
C GLU A 84 -4.80 6.02 22.77
N GLU A 85 -3.49 5.88 22.92
CA GLU A 85 -2.52 6.72 22.21
C GLU A 85 -2.60 6.50 20.70
N ASN A 86 -2.71 5.25 20.26
CA ASN A 86 -2.84 4.88 18.86
C ASN A 86 -4.16 5.37 18.27
N ALA A 87 -5.28 5.25 19.00
CA ALA A 87 -6.56 5.78 18.57
C ALA A 87 -6.54 7.32 18.44
N ALA A 88 -5.87 8.02 19.35
CA ALA A 88 -5.69 9.47 19.27
C ALA A 88 -4.84 9.88 18.07
N GLU A 89 -3.78 9.14 17.77
CA GLU A 89 -2.92 9.39 16.60
C GLU A 89 -3.69 9.16 15.29
N GLU A 90 -4.46 8.09 15.17
CA GLU A 90 -5.29 7.83 14.01
C GLU A 90 -6.35 8.91 13.80
N LYS A 91 -7.01 9.34 14.88
CA LYS A 91 -7.97 10.44 14.84
C LYS A 91 -7.31 11.74 14.34
N ARG A 92 -6.15 12.10 14.87
CA ARG A 92 -5.37 13.26 14.42
C ARG A 92 -5.05 13.18 12.92
N CYS A 93 -4.67 12.01 12.43
CA CYS A 93 -4.39 11.81 11.01
C CYS A 93 -5.64 11.98 10.15
N LEU A 94 -6.79 11.45 10.58
CA LEU A 94 -8.07 11.61 9.88
C LEU A 94 -8.54 13.07 9.85
N GLU A 95 -8.39 13.81 10.94
CA GLU A 95 -8.69 15.24 11.01
C GLU A 95 -7.84 16.03 10.00
N GLU A 96 -6.58 15.68 9.85
CA GLU A 96 -5.70 16.32 8.86
C GLU A 96 -6.09 15.94 7.42
N VAL A 97 -6.50 14.70 7.14
CA VAL A 97 -7.05 14.29 5.85
C VAL A 97 -8.29 15.14 5.51
N GLU A 98 -9.23 15.25 6.44
CA GLU A 98 -10.45 16.06 6.29
C GLU A 98 -10.12 17.52 6.03
N ARG A 99 -9.19 18.10 6.79
CA ARG A 99 -8.72 19.47 6.62
C ARG A 99 -8.14 19.69 5.21
N ILE A 100 -7.28 18.81 4.73
CA ILE A 100 -6.69 18.89 3.40
C ILE A 100 -7.77 18.79 2.32
N MET A 101 -8.71 17.83 2.44
CA MET A 101 -9.83 17.69 1.50
C MET A 101 -10.63 18.99 1.35
N THR A 102 -10.77 19.75 2.44
CA THR A 102 -11.56 20.99 2.49
C THR A 102 -10.79 22.21 2.03
N THR A 103 -9.48 22.28 2.33
CA THR A 103 -8.70 23.55 2.21
C THR A 103 -7.68 23.54 1.08
N TRP A 104 -7.44 22.40 0.40
CA TRP A 104 -6.48 22.37 -0.69
C TRP A 104 -6.93 23.31 -1.83
N HIS A 105 -5.99 23.97 -2.51
CA HIS A 105 -6.26 24.99 -3.52
C HIS A 105 -7.03 24.50 -4.76
N CYS A 106 -7.10 23.18 -4.97
CA CYS A 106 -7.91 22.56 -6.01
C CYS A 106 -8.60 21.30 -5.47
N PRO A 107 -9.66 20.82 -6.14
CA PRO A 107 -10.36 19.62 -5.67
C PRO A 107 -9.48 18.39 -5.61
N VAL A 108 -9.55 17.68 -4.49
CA VAL A 108 -8.90 16.36 -4.31
C VAL A 108 -9.82 15.29 -4.91
N ALA A 109 -9.54 14.86 -6.15
CA ALA A 109 -10.37 13.94 -6.89
C ALA A 109 -10.23 12.48 -6.42
N GLY A 110 -9.16 12.16 -5.72
CA GLY A 110 -8.92 10.82 -5.18
C GLY A 110 -7.91 10.82 -4.04
N LEU A 111 -8.00 9.78 -3.21
CA LEU A 111 -7.04 9.46 -2.17
C LEU A 111 -6.52 8.05 -2.42
N ILE A 112 -5.19 7.90 -2.48
CA ILE A 112 -4.53 6.60 -2.65
C ILE A 112 -3.81 6.20 -1.37
N VAL A 113 -3.98 4.94 -0.96
CA VAL A 113 -3.42 4.39 0.27
C VAL A 113 -3.00 2.93 0.09
N GLU A 114 -1.85 2.56 0.67
CA GLU A 114 -1.42 1.16 0.80
C GLU A 114 -2.11 0.53 2.01
N PRO A 115 -2.57 -0.74 1.97
CA PRO A 115 -3.05 -1.46 3.16
C PRO A 115 -2.01 -1.51 4.28
N ILE A 116 -0.75 -1.66 3.91
CA ILE A 116 0.42 -1.54 4.79
C ILE A 116 1.43 -0.68 4.04
N GLN A 117 1.87 0.43 4.61
CA GLN A 117 2.89 1.28 3.98
C GLN A 117 4.23 0.55 3.93
N SER A 118 4.49 -0.12 2.83
CA SER A 118 5.60 -1.08 2.70
C SER A 118 6.97 -0.42 2.65
N GLU A 119 7.22 0.43 1.65
CA GLU A 119 8.53 1.12 1.50
C GLU A 119 8.74 2.19 2.58
N GLY A 120 7.67 2.70 3.16
CA GLY A 120 7.71 3.69 4.23
C GLY A 120 8.15 3.15 5.59
N GLY A 121 8.17 1.83 5.77
CA GLY A 121 8.58 1.20 7.02
C GLY A 121 7.62 0.12 7.54
N ASP A 122 6.83 -0.48 6.67
CA ASP A 122 5.77 -1.43 7.06
C ASP A 122 4.85 -0.85 8.15
N ASN A 123 4.38 0.37 7.91
CA ASN A 123 3.49 1.05 8.84
C ASN A 123 2.07 0.53 8.69
N HIS A 124 1.44 0.23 9.81
CA HIS A 124 0.07 -0.28 9.90
C HIS A 124 -0.89 0.80 10.41
N ALA A 125 -2.19 0.58 10.18
CA ALA A 125 -3.27 1.33 10.79
C ALA A 125 -4.44 0.39 11.11
N SER A 126 -5.34 0.82 11.99
CA SER A 126 -6.50 0.02 12.37
C SER A 126 -7.59 0.00 11.29
N PRO A 127 -8.51 -0.98 11.31
CA PRO A 127 -9.69 -0.96 10.46
C PRO A 127 -10.52 0.33 10.62
N ALA A 128 -10.55 0.90 11.81
CA ALA A 128 -11.26 2.16 12.09
C ALA A 128 -10.66 3.35 11.32
N PHE A 129 -9.34 3.41 11.20
CA PHE A 129 -8.68 4.43 10.38
C PHE A 129 -9.08 4.32 8.91
N PHE A 130 -9.05 3.13 8.34
CA PHE A 130 -9.42 2.92 6.93
C PHE A 130 -10.91 3.17 6.68
N GLN A 131 -11.79 2.83 7.65
CA GLN A 131 -13.20 3.21 7.58
C GLN A 131 -13.36 4.73 7.60
N GLY A 132 -12.62 5.44 8.44
CA GLY A 132 -12.59 6.90 8.46
C GLY A 132 -12.17 7.50 7.12
N LEU A 133 -11.15 6.95 6.44
CA LEU A 133 -10.77 7.37 5.09
C LEU A 133 -11.89 7.12 4.08
N ARG A 134 -12.60 5.99 4.19
CA ARG A 134 -13.75 5.68 3.33
C ARG A 134 -14.87 6.70 3.51
N ASP A 135 -15.19 7.05 4.74
CA ASP A 135 -16.26 8.00 5.07
C ASP A 135 -15.91 9.42 4.58
N ILE A 136 -14.69 9.87 4.80
CA ILE A 136 -14.20 11.16 4.32
C ILE A 136 -14.24 11.22 2.80
N THR A 137 -13.75 10.21 2.10
CA THR A 137 -13.75 10.19 0.63
C THR A 137 -15.16 10.22 0.05
N LYS A 138 -16.10 9.47 0.64
CA LYS A 138 -17.52 9.54 0.26
C LYS A 138 -18.11 10.92 0.48
N LYS A 139 -17.89 11.51 1.65
CA LYS A 139 -18.38 12.85 2.01
C LYS A 139 -17.96 13.91 0.99
N HIS A 140 -16.71 13.84 0.52
CA HIS A 140 -16.15 14.80 -0.44
C HIS A 140 -16.30 14.39 -1.91
N GLY A 141 -16.94 13.28 -2.22
CA GLY A 141 -17.08 12.78 -3.59
C GLY A 141 -15.76 12.39 -4.24
N SER A 142 -14.72 12.13 -3.45
CA SER A 142 -13.41 11.66 -3.89
C SER A 142 -13.40 10.14 -4.05
N VAL A 143 -12.50 9.63 -4.89
CA VAL A 143 -12.30 8.19 -5.12
C VAL A 143 -11.30 7.65 -4.09
N LEU A 144 -11.66 6.59 -3.37
CA LEU A 144 -10.73 5.83 -2.53
C LEU A 144 -10.04 4.75 -3.37
N ILE A 145 -8.71 4.81 -3.45
CA ILE A 145 -7.87 3.87 -4.21
C ILE A 145 -7.04 3.06 -3.23
N ALA A 146 -7.29 1.74 -3.14
CA ALA A 146 -6.45 0.81 -2.41
C ALA A 146 -5.29 0.36 -3.30
N ASP A 147 -4.06 0.63 -2.88
CA ASP A 147 -2.86 0.17 -3.59
C ASP A 147 -2.39 -1.18 -3.05
N GLU A 148 -2.83 -2.23 -3.70
CA GLU A 148 -2.53 -3.64 -3.38
C GLU A 148 -1.30 -4.18 -4.13
N VAL A 149 -0.53 -3.32 -4.75
CA VAL A 149 0.63 -3.73 -5.55
C VAL A 149 1.62 -4.57 -4.73
N GLN A 150 1.74 -4.34 -3.43
CA GLN A 150 2.62 -5.12 -2.57
C GLN A 150 1.89 -6.13 -1.67
N THR A 151 0.73 -5.81 -1.18
CA THR A 151 -0.05 -6.60 -0.22
C THR A 151 -0.93 -7.65 -0.86
N GLY A 152 -1.47 -7.41 -2.02
CA GLY A 152 -2.38 -8.31 -2.72
C GLY A 152 -1.79 -9.67 -3.09
N PHE A 153 -2.65 -10.58 -3.48
CA PHE A 153 -2.32 -11.97 -3.86
C PHE A 153 -1.76 -12.79 -2.70
N GLY A 154 -2.34 -12.66 -1.50
CA GLY A 154 -2.19 -13.60 -0.40
C GLY A 154 -1.11 -13.31 0.64
N ALA A 155 -0.26 -12.28 0.46
CA ALA A 155 0.87 -12.05 1.37
C ALA A 155 0.48 -11.71 2.81
N THR A 156 -0.71 -11.15 3.01
CA THR A 156 -1.24 -10.76 4.32
C THR A 156 -2.11 -11.82 4.99
N GLY A 157 -2.17 -13.05 4.41
CA GLY A 157 -3.07 -14.09 4.90
C GLY A 157 -4.53 -13.94 4.43
N SER A 158 -4.82 -12.89 3.68
CA SER A 158 -6.03 -12.68 2.87
C SER A 158 -5.63 -12.49 1.43
N PHE A 159 -6.53 -12.75 0.47
CA PHE A 159 -6.20 -12.56 -0.95
C PHE A 159 -5.88 -11.09 -1.25
N TRP A 160 -6.65 -10.18 -0.69
CA TRP A 160 -6.39 -8.74 -0.70
C TRP A 160 -6.05 -8.24 0.71
N GLY A 161 -5.05 -7.38 0.84
CA GLY A 161 -4.68 -6.79 2.13
C GLY A 161 -5.79 -5.88 2.70
N HIS A 162 -6.57 -5.22 1.83
CA HIS A 162 -7.70 -4.39 2.28
C HIS A 162 -8.91 -5.19 2.80
N ASP A 163 -8.92 -6.53 2.66
CA ASP A 163 -9.94 -7.36 3.33
C ASP A 163 -9.89 -7.19 4.86
N HIS A 164 -8.69 -6.94 5.41
CA HIS A 164 -8.50 -6.65 6.83
C HIS A 164 -9.12 -5.31 7.29
N TRP A 165 -9.50 -4.43 6.37
CA TRP A 165 -10.11 -3.13 6.72
C TRP A 165 -11.55 -3.26 7.20
N ASN A 166 -12.25 -4.34 6.83
CA ASN A 166 -13.67 -4.59 7.18
C ASN A 166 -14.57 -3.40 6.84
N LEU A 167 -14.39 -2.79 5.69
CA LEU A 167 -15.11 -1.59 5.28
C LEU A 167 -16.61 -1.87 5.07
N THR A 168 -17.45 -0.91 5.42
CA THR A 168 -18.90 -0.94 5.16
C THR A 168 -19.25 -0.87 3.68
N SER A 169 -18.29 -0.43 2.84
CA SER A 169 -18.38 -0.48 1.38
C SER A 169 -16.96 -0.51 0.79
N PRO A 170 -16.74 -1.27 -0.30
CA PRO A 170 -15.41 -1.47 -0.86
C PRO A 170 -14.74 -0.16 -1.29
N PRO A 171 -13.40 -0.14 -1.45
CA PRO A 171 -12.70 0.91 -2.17
C PRO A 171 -13.29 1.10 -3.57
N ASP A 172 -13.20 2.31 -4.12
CA ASP A 172 -13.68 2.57 -5.48
C ASP A 172 -12.77 1.95 -6.53
N MET A 173 -11.46 1.86 -6.23
CA MET A 173 -10.46 1.23 -7.09
C MET A 173 -9.46 0.43 -6.25
N VAL A 174 -8.97 -0.66 -6.83
CA VAL A 174 -7.91 -1.52 -6.26
C VAL A 174 -6.85 -1.73 -7.33
N THR A 175 -5.62 -1.27 -7.09
CA THR A 175 -4.50 -1.50 -8.01
C THR A 175 -3.73 -2.75 -7.61
N PHE A 176 -3.20 -3.50 -8.57
CA PHE A 176 -2.43 -4.71 -8.32
C PHE A 176 -1.26 -4.88 -9.29
N SER A 177 -0.22 -5.59 -8.84
CA SER A 177 0.94 -5.96 -9.66
C SER A 177 1.78 -7.04 -8.96
N LYS A 178 3.11 -6.98 -9.11
CA LYS A 178 4.13 -7.84 -8.44
C LYS A 178 3.81 -9.33 -8.53
N LYS A 179 3.23 -9.95 -7.48
CA LYS A 179 2.92 -11.38 -7.44
C LYS A 179 2.00 -11.84 -8.57
N ALA A 180 1.15 -10.96 -9.05
CA ALA A 180 0.30 -11.22 -10.22
C ALA A 180 1.08 -11.41 -11.53
N GLN A 181 2.38 -11.07 -11.59
CA GLN A 181 3.22 -11.05 -12.79
C GLN A 181 2.65 -10.20 -13.95
N THR A 182 1.65 -9.41 -13.65
CA THR A 182 1.02 -8.41 -14.51
C THR A 182 0.64 -7.19 -13.66
N ALA A 183 0.08 -6.16 -14.28
CA ALA A 183 -0.42 -5.00 -13.57
C ALA A 183 -1.80 -4.62 -14.09
N GLY A 184 -2.62 -4.07 -13.19
CA GLY A 184 -3.95 -3.61 -13.53
C GLY A 184 -4.62 -2.95 -12.32
N TYR A 185 -5.89 -2.65 -12.50
CA TYR A 185 -6.75 -2.20 -11.42
C TYR A 185 -8.17 -2.71 -11.64
N PHE A 186 -8.84 -2.96 -10.54
CA PHE A 186 -10.27 -3.21 -10.49
C PHE A 186 -11.01 -1.96 -10.03
N PHE A 187 -12.24 -1.82 -10.44
CA PHE A 187 -13.15 -0.78 -9.96
C PHE A 187 -14.58 -1.35 -9.87
N GLY A 188 -15.29 -0.97 -8.80
CA GLY A 188 -16.66 -1.46 -8.55
C GLY A 188 -17.76 -0.48 -8.96
N ASN A 189 -17.39 0.75 -9.36
CA ASN A 189 -18.36 1.79 -9.72
C ASN A 189 -18.34 2.00 -11.23
N GLU A 190 -19.48 1.72 -11.90
CA GLU A 190 -19.64 1.87 -13.35
C GLU A 190 -19.36 3.30 -13.86
N MET A 191 -19.54 4.32 -13.01
CA MET A 191 -19.18 5.69 -13.35
C MET A 191 -17.68 5.88 -13.60
N LEU A 192 -16.83 4.96 -13.17
CA LEU A 192 -15.39 4.97 -13.46
C LEU A 192 -15.08 4.45 -14.86
N ILE A 193 -16.03 3.81 -15.53
CA ILE A 193 -15.88 3.39 -16.93
C ILE A 193 -15.82 4.65 -17.81
N PRO A 194 -14.81 4.76 -18.68
CA PRO A 194 -14.76 5.85 -19.66
C PRO A 194 -16.01 5.88 -20.53
N ASP A 195 -16.61 7.04 -20.66
CA ASP A 195 -17.84 7.28 -21.43
C ASP A 195 -17.61 7.40 -22.95
N LYS A 196 -16.36 7.58 -23.35
CA LYS A 196 -15.97 7.71 -24.76
C LYS A 196 -14.80 6.77 -25.08
N ALA A 197 -14.74 6.31 -26.33
CA ALA A 197 -13.64 5.50 -26.83
C ALA A 197 -12.28 6.23 -26.69
N TYR A 198 -11.22 5.47 -26.54
CA TYR A 198 -9.83 5.92 -26.49
C TYR A 198 -9.44 6.81 -25.30
N ARG A 199 -10.33 7.07 -24.35
CA ARG A 199 -10.00 7.86 -23.16
C ARG A 199 -9.07 7.14 -22.18
N GLN A 200 -9.06 5.83 -22.24
CA GLN A 200 -8.18 4.96 -21.48
C GLN A 200 -7.66 3.87 -22.41
N PHE A 201 -6.49 4.13 -22.96
CA PHE A 201 -5.95 3.34 -24.04
C PHE A 201 -4.42 3.29 -23.98
N ASN A 202 -3.83 2.17 -24.35
CA ASN A 202 -2.42 2.05 -24.66
C ASN A 202 -2.27 1.29 -25.99
N THR A 203 -1.11 1.46 -26.66
CA THR A 203 -0.85 0.89 -27.97
C THR A 203 -1.10 -0.61 -28.06
N TRP A 204 -0.80 -1.35 -27.00
CA TRP A 204 -0.90 -2.82 -26.96
C TRP A 204 -2.28 -3.32 -26.54
N ILE A 205 -3.14 -2.48 -25.99
CA ILE A 205 -4.48 -2.81 -25.46
C ILE A 205 -4.46 -3.92 -24.39
N GLY A 206 -3.34 -4.15 -23.75
CA GLY A 206 -3.10 -5.18 -22.76
C GLY A 206 -1.87 -6.02 -23.10
N ASP A 207 -1.64 -7.06 -22.32
CA ASP A 207 -0.55 -8.02 -22.45
C ASP A 207 -1.09 -9.44 -22.25
N PRO A 208 -1.55 -10.13 -23.31
CA PRO A 208 -2.13 -11.46 -23.22
C PRO A 208 -1.18 -12.48 -22.57
N ALA A 209 0.13 -12.40 -22.83
CA ALA A 209 1.10 -13.32 -22.25
C ALA A 209 1.16 -13.19 -20.73
N ARG A 210 1.20 -11.97 -20.20
CA ARG A 210 1.17 -11.70 -18.76
C ARG A 210 -0.15 -12.07 -18.13
N VAL A 211 -1.27 -11.92 -18.83
CA VAL A 211 -2.58 -12.35 -18.34
C VAL A 211 -2.66 -13.88 -18.20
N ILE A 212 -2.06 -14.63 -19.15
CA ILE A 212 -1.95 -16.10 -19.04
C ILE A 212 -1.10 -16.49 -17.83
N MET A 213 0.03 -15.82 -17.61
CA MET A 213 0.86 -16.03 -16.43
C MET A 213 0.09 -15.72 -15.13
N CYS A 214 -0.62 -14.59 -15.08
CA CYS A 214 -1.44 -14.21 -13.93
C CYS A 214 -2.50 -15.27 -13.63
N LYS A 215 -3.19 -15.78 -14.66
CA LYS A 215 -4.17 -16.88 -14.51
C LYS A 215 -3.53 -18.12 -13.87
N ALA A 216 -2.35 -18.52 -14.35
CA ALA A 216 -1.62 -19.65 -13.78
C ALA A 216 -1.21 -19.42 -12.32
N VAL A 217 -0.75 -18.20 -11.98
CA VAL A 217 -0.41 -17.81 -10.60
C VAL A 217 -1.65 -17.88 -9.70
N ILE A 218 -2.79 -17.36 -10.13
CA ILE A 218 -4.04 -17.41 -9.36
C ILE A 218 -4.47 -18.86 -9.16
N GLN A 219 -4.42 -19.68 -10.20
CA GLN A 219 -4.79 -21.10 -10.10
C GLN A 219 -3.90 -21.83 -9.08
N GLU A 220 -2.59 -21.62 -9.12
CA GLU A 220 -1.64 -22.18 -8.17
C GLU A 220 -1.93 -21.75 -6.72
N ILE A 221 -2.26 -20.47 -6.52
CA ILE A 221 -2.64 -19.95 -5.19
C ILE A 221 -3.89 -20.65 -4.66
N LEU A 222 -4.90 -20.84 -5.51
CA LEU A 222 -6.18 -21.45 -5.13
C LEU A 222 -6.04 -22.96 -4.89
N ASP A 223 -5.42 -23.69 -5.82
CA ASP A 223 -5.28 -25.13 -5.76
C ASP A 223 -4.46 -25.59 -4.55
N LYS A 224 -3.42 -24.85 -4.22
CA LYS A 224 -2.55 -25.13 -3.08
C LYS A 224 -2.97 -24.45 -1.78
N LYS A 225 -4.06 -23.70 -1.79
CA LYS A 225 -4.56 -22.94 -0.63
C LYS A 225 -3.46 -22.08 0.01
N LEU A 226 -2.71 -21.36 -0.83
CA LEU A 226 -1.53 -20.62 -0.37
C LEU A 226 -1.88 -19.43 0.51
N VAL A 227 -3.10 -18.86 0.39
CA VAL A 227 -3.57 -17.79 1.26
C VAL A 227 -3.72 -18.29 2.70
N GLU A 228 -4.43 -19.39 2.88
CA GLU A 228 -4.65 -20.01 4.19
C GLU A 228 -3.33 -20.55 4.79
N GLN A 229 -2.45 -21.08 3.94
CA GLN A 229 -1.09 -21.46 4.36
C GLN A 229 -0.33 -20.23 4.89
N THR A 230 -0.35 -19.13 4.16
CA THR A 230 0.35 -17.89 4.54
C THR A 230 -0.18 -17.32 5.86
N ALA A 231 -1.51 -17.37 6.09
CA ALA A 231 -2.10 -16.97 7.36
C ALA A 231 -1.57 -17.82 8.53
N ARG A 232 -1.66 -19.16 8.40
CA ARG A 232 -1.21 -20.09 9.43
C ARG A 232 0.29 -19.97 9.73
N VAL A 233 1.11 -20.02 8.69
CA VAL A 233 2.57 -19.88 8.81
C VAL A 233 2.96 -18.53 9.38
N GLY A 234 2.25 -17.48 9.01
CA GLY A 234 2.46 -16.13 9.53
C GLY A 234 2.22 -16.03 11.04
N THR A 235 1.14 -16.64 11.53
CA THR A 235 0.86 -16.70 12.97
C THR A 235 1.98 -17.38 13.75
N HIS A 236 2.48 -18.52 13.26
CA HIS A 236 3.60 -19.23 13.88
C HIS A 236 4.89 -18.40 13.80
N LEU A 237 5.23 -17.87 12.63
CA LEU A 237 6.43 -17.07 12.44
C LEU A 237 6.42 -15.82 13.35
N TYR A 238 5.28 -15.15 13.48
CA TYR A 238 5.15 -14.00 14.38
C TYR A 238 5.40 -14.39 15.84
N ALA A 239 4.86 -15.53 16.29
CA ALA A 239 5.08 -16.01 17.66
C ALA A 239 6.57 -16.31 17.95
N GLU A 240 7.28 -16.91 17.01
CA GLU A 240 8.71 -17.18 17.14
C GLU A 240 9.54 -15.88 17.14
N LEU A 241 9.18 -14.90 16.29
CA LEU A 241 9.82 -13.58 16.29
C LEU A 241 9.54 -12.81 17.58
N ALA A 242 8.36 -12.96 18.18
CA ALA A 242 8.04 -12.36 19.47
C ALA A 242 8.92 -12.94 20.60
N ARG A 243 9.21 -14.26 20.56
CA ARG A 243 10.16 -14.89 21.49
C ARG A 243 11.58 -14.35 21.32
N LEU A 244 12.01 -14.15 20.07
CA LEU A 244 13.31 -13.53 19.79
C LEU A 244 13.35 -12.07 20.24
N ALA A 245 12.27 -11.31 20.04
CA ALA A 245 12.18 -9.93 20.51
C ALA A 245 12.30 -9.84 22.05
N ALA A 246 11.66 -10.77 22.76
CA ALA A 246 11.82 -10.86 24.22
C ALA A 246 13.24 -11.23 24.66
N LYS A 247 13.94 -12.06 23.87
CA LYS A 247 15.35 -12.44 24.10
C LYS A 247 16.33 -11.30 23.77
N TYR A 248 16.04 -10.50 22.73
CA TYR A 248 16.91 -9.47 22.20
C TYR A 248 16.18 -8.11 22.05
N PRO A 249 15.66 -7.52 23.13
CA PRO A 249 14.81 -6.32 23.06
C PRO A 249 15.52 -5.09 22.50
N GLU A 250 16.86 -5.04 22.58
CA GLU A 250 17.66 -3.96 22.01
C GLU A 250 17.82 -4.05 20.47
N HIS A 251 17.61 -5.24 19.89
CA HIS A 251 17.83 -5.52 18.47
C HIS A 251 16.54 -5.75 17.68
N ILE A 252 15.46 -6.16 18.34
CA ILE A 252 14.14 -6.39 17.73
C ILE A 252 13.13 -5.53 18.47
N GLN A 253 12.81 -4.38 17.88
CA GLN A 253 11.88 -3.41 18.46
C GLN A 253 10.68 -3.24 17.52
N ASN A 254 9.54 -2.78 18.06
CA ASN A 254 8.36 -2.47 17.28
C ASN A 254 7.97 -3.60 16.32
N LEU A 255 7.99 -4.86 16.80
CA LEU A 255 7.54 -6.02 16.03
C LEU A 255 6.09 -5.81 15.62
N ARG A 256 5.78 -5.91 14.33
CA ARG A 256 4.48 -5.63 13.74
C ARG A 256 4.12 -6.59 12.61
N GLY A 257 2.85 -6.61 12.23
CA GLY A 257 2.32 -7.56 11.25
C GLY A 257 1.68 -8.80 11.88
N LYS A 258 1.30 -8.74 13.17
CA LYS A 258 0.47 -9.77 13.81
C LYS A 258 -0.82 -9.94 13.03
N ASP A 259 -1.16 -11.20 12.73
CA ASP A 259 -2.35 -11.58 11.94
C ASP A 259 -2.40 -10.99 10.50
N GLN A 260 -1.23 -10.54 10.00
CA GLN A 260 -1.05 -10.07 8.61
C GLN A 260 -0.23 -11.06 7.77
N GLY A 261 -0.52 -12.37 7.92
CA GLY A 261 0.22 -13.43 7.23
C GLY A 261 1.71 -13.34 7.48
N THR A 262 2.50 -13.48 6.41
CA THR A 262 3.96 -13.36 6.48
C THR A 262 4.48 -11.93 6.23
N PHE A 263 3.60 -10.93 6.26
CA PHE A 263 3.94 -9.52 6.10
C PHE A 263 4.36 -8.92 7.45
N ILE A 264 5.55 -9.32 7.93
CA ILE A 264 6.05 -9.04 9.27
C ILE A 264 7.29 -8.14 9.19
N ALA A 265 7.42 -7.21 10.12
CA ALA A 265 8.56 -6.31 10.22
C ALA A 265 8.89 -5.97 11.67
N PHE A 266 10.11 -5.53 11.89
CA PHE A 266 10.57 -4.99 13.16
C PHE A 266 11.65 -3.90 12.93
N ASP A 267 11.86 -3.06 13.92
CA ASP A 267 12.89 -2.03 13.87
C ASP A 267 14.16 -2.50 14.58
N THR A 268 15.31 -2.04 14.09
CA THR A 268 16.63 -2.30 14.67
C THR A 268 17.55 -1.10 14.44
N LYS A 269 18.61 -0.98 15.25
CA LYS A 269 19.57 0.14 15.17
C LYS A 269 20.36 0.17 13.86
N ASP A 270 20.75 -1.00 13.33
CA ASP A 270 21.47 -1.14 12.05
C ASP A 270 20.79 -2.20 11.16
N PRO A 271 19.70 -1.85 10.48
CA PRO A 271 19.00 -2.79 9.59
C PRO A 271 19.87 -3.23 8.40
N ALA A 272 20.76 -2.38 7.91
CA ALA A 272 21.63 -2.72 6.80
C ALA A 272 22.72 -3.71 7.21
N GLY A 273 23.29 -3.55 8.39
CA GLY A 273 24.25 -4.49 8.98
C GLY A 273 23.62 -5.86 9.23
N LEU A 274 22.43 -5.87 9.83
CA LEU A 274 21.70 -7.12 10.06
C LEU A 274 21.40 -7.86 8.74
N VAL A 275 20.92 -7.16 7.72
CA VAL A 275 20.67 -7.76 6.39
C VAL A 275 21.95 -8.31 5.76
N ARG A 276 23.08 -7.61 5.86
CA ARG A 276 24.38 -8.11 5.37
C ARG A 276 24.80 -9.39 6.08
N SER A 277 24.69 -9.42 7.40
CA SER A 277 25.07 -10.58 8.23
C SER A 277 24.18 -11.79 7.96
N MET A 278 22.86 -11.59 7.83
CA MET A 278 21.91 -12.63 7.44
C MET A 278 22.23 -13.20 6.05
N ARG A 279 22.50 -12.33 5.09
CA ARG A 279 22.88 -12.74 3.72
C ARG A 279 24.16 -13.55 3.70
N HIS A 280 25.13 -13.20 4.55
CA HIS A 280 26.41 -13.93 4.66
C HIS A 280 26.22 -15.38 5.09
N ILE A 281 25.19 -15.66 5.87
CA ILE A 281 24.84 -17.03 6.29
C ILE A 281 23.74 -17.67 5.44
N GLY A 282 23.43 -17.10 4.25
CA GLY A 282 22.53 -17.66 3.26
C GLY A 282 21.05 -17.28 3.40
N VAL A 283 20.72 -16.33 4.28
CA VAL A 283 19.33 -15.88 4.47
C VAL A 283 19.15 -14.46 3.87
N ASN A 284 18.29 -14.35 2.86
CA ASN A 284 18.01 -13.08 2.20
C ASN A 284 16.73 -12.44 2.75
N ILE A 285 16.91 -11.34 3.48
CA ILE A 285 15.85 -10.46 3.99
C ILE A 285 16.03 -9.05 3.46
N GLY A 286 15.09 -8.15 3.72
CA GLY A 286 15.13 -6.79 3.20
C GLY A 286 14.96 -5.71 4.25
N THR A 287 15.20 -4.46 3.85
CA THR A 287 14.93 -3.27 4.65
C THR A 287 13.84 -2.41 4.02
N CYS A 288 13.18 -1.60 4.83
CA CYS A 288 12.31 -0.50 4.40
C CYS A 288 12.36 0.64 5.44
N GLY A 289 11.72 1.78 5.13
CA GLY A 289 11.79 2.92 6.03
C GLY A 289 13.24 3.35 6.36
N LYS A 290 13.46 3.75 7.60
CA LYS A 290 14.76 4.13 8.12
C LYS A 290 15.45 3.00 8.89
N ASN A 291 14.72 2.36 9.78
CA ASN A 291 15.25 1.42 10.79
C ASN A 291 14.64 0.02 10.70
N THR A 292 13.85 -0.26 9.65
CA THR A 292 13.00 -1.43 9.59
C THR A 292 13.63 -2.56 8.78
N VAL A 293 13.63 -3.75 9.35
CA VAL A 293 13.82 -5.03 8.67
C VAL A 293 12.44 -5.60 8.35
N ARG A 294 12.26 -6.02 7.10
CA ARG A 294 11.00 -6.60 6.63
C ARG A 294 11.16 -8.02 6.14
N LEU A 295 10.18 -8.85 6.42
CA LEU A 295 10.07 -10.21 5.89
C LEU A 295 9.06 -10.23 4.75
N ARG A 296 9.44 -10.87 3.64
CA ARG A 296 8.61 -11.00 2.44
C ARG A 296 8.86 -12.36 1.80
N PRO A 297 8.65 -13.46 2.55
CA PRO A 297 8.81 -14.77 1.96
C PRO A 297 7.81 -14.96 0.82
N MET A 298 8.15 -15.85 -0.12
CA MET A 298 7.21 -16.28 -1.15
C MET A 298 6.03 -17.01 -0.49
N LEU A 299 4.87 -17.05 -1.14
CA LEU A 299 3.65 -17.70 -0.61
C LEU A 299 3.85 -19.21 -0.34
N ILE A 300 4.84 -19.83 -0.98
CA ILE A 300 5.22 -21.24 -0.76
C ILE A 300 6.12 -21.44 0.46
N PHE A 301 6.41 -20.40 1.25
CA PHE A 301 7.12 -20.53 2.52
C PHE A 301 6.25 -21.32 3.51
N GLN A 302 6.86 -22.32 4.16
CA GLN A 302 6.16 -23.31 4.99
C GLN A 302 6.72 -23.33 6.42
N GLU A 303 6.04 -24.07 7.31
CA GLU A 303 6.42 -24.25 8.71
C GLU A 303 7.86 -24.71 8.89
N GLU A 304 8.35 -25.61 8.04
CA GLU A 304 9.71 -26.15 8.08
C GLU A 304 10.81 -25.12 7.85
N HIS A 305 10.47 -23.98 7.21
CA HIS A 305 11.42 -22.90 6.98
C HIS A 305 11.56 -21.94 8.19
N ILE A 306 10.58 -21.95 9.10
CA ILE A 306 10.57 -21.08 10.28
C ILE A 306 11.80 -21.32 11.16
N PRO A 307 12.11 -22.55 11.62
CA PRO A 307 13.27 -22.77 12.47
C PRO A 307 14.59 -22.39 11.78
N ILE A 308 14.69 -22.53 10.47
CA ILE A 308 15.89 -22.11 9.71
C ILE A 308 16.08 -20.59 9.84
N LEU A 309 15.01 -19.83 9.61
CA LEU A 309 15.03 -18.37 9.70
C LEU A 309 15.29 -17.89 11.14
N ILE A 310 14.61 -18.49 12.12
CA ILE A 310 14.73 -18.10 13.53
C ILE A 310 16.15 -18.43 14.07
N ASN A 311 16.71 -19.58 13.77
CA ASN A 311 18.07 -19.94 14.14
C ASN A 311 19.10 -19.02 13.48
N ALA A 312 18.85 -18.58 12.25
CA ALA A 312 19.71 -17.60 11.59
C ALA A 312 19.68 -16.25 12.30
N PHE A 313 18.51 -15.75 12.67
CA PHE A 313 18.39 -14.53 13.47
C PHE A 313 19.07 -14.67 14.84
N ASP A 314 18.81 -15.77 15.55
CA ASP A 314 19.40 -16.02 16.87
C ASP A 314 20.93 -16.02 16.82
N LYS A 315 21.50 -16.69 15.81
CA LYS A 315 22.95 -16.74 15.58
C LYS A 315 23.55 -15.36 15.27
N VAL A 316 22.88 -14.60 14.39
CA VAL A 316 23.41 -13.30 13.94
C VAL A 316 23.26 -12.25 15.04
N ILE A 317 22.08 -12.14 15.66
CA ILE A 317 21.82 -11.13 16.69
C ILE A 317 22.60 -11.46 17.98
N GLY A 318 22.73 -12.74 18.34
CA GLY A 318 23.51 -13.14 19.51
C GLY A 318 25.01 -12.93 19.37
N ALA A 319 25.51 -12.58 18.17
CA ALA A 319 26.90 -12.23 17.91
C ALA A 319 27.14 -10.71 17.81
N LEU A 320 26.09 -9.88 17.90
CA LEU A 320 26.17 -8.41 17.92
C LEU A 320 26.39 -7.89 19.33
#